data_0bd2803c3c8c55fce6946bbc4dbc77f6
#
_entry.id   0bd2803c3c8c55fce6946bbc4dbc77f6
#
_cell.length_a   1.000
_cell.length_b   1.000
_cell.length_c   1.000
_cell.angle_alpha   90.00
_cell.angle_beta   90.00
_cell.angle_gamma   90.00
#
_symmetry.space_group_name_H-M   'P 1'
#
loop_
_entity.id
_entity.type
_entity.pdbx_description
1 polymer ?
#
loop_
_entity_poly.entity_id
_entity_poly.type
_entity_poly.pdbx_seq_one_letter_code
_entity_poly.pdbx_strand_id
1 'polypeptide(L)'
;MKKFLTAILFALAFAAVPASAFTMDVQGGIVNHVSEMGKFNLNVFGHWWYPIDQMLFFGVGTGYQEIDNVGLIPVSGSVWVRLPIGSRTLPVATGDWGYLFGSDHQMFWRAGGGLDIKNGDYSSIMLMGGYQFLDHDGHGYAYVQAGILIEI
;
A
#
# COMPACT_ATOMS: atom_id res chain seq x y z
N MET A 1 -9.02 22.65 -15.87
CA MET A 1 -7.63 22.86 -16.31
C MET A 1 -6.60 22.73 -15.19
N LYS A 2 -6.70 23.42 -14.04
CA LYS A 2 -5.69 23.33 -12.95
C LYS A 2 -5.46 21.89 -12.43
N LYS A 3 -6.53 21.09 -12.22
CA LYS A 3 -6.42 19.69 -11.75
C LYS A 3 -5.72 18.77 -12.75
N PHE A 4 -5.87 19.03 -14.05
CA PHE A 4 -5.22 18.26 -15.11
C PHE A 4 -3.72 18.58 -15.19
N LEU A 5 -3.35 19.83 -14.99
CA LEU A 5 -1.94 20.26 -14.95
C LEU A 5 -1.19 19.66 -13.76
N THR A 6 -1.84 19.57 -12.60
CA THR A 6 -1.26 18.95 -11.40
C THR A 6 -1.02 17.45 -11.61
N ALA A 7 -1.95 16.74 -12.26
CA ALA A 7 -1.80 15.32 -12.57
C ALA A 7 -0.65 15.08 -13.57
N ILE A 8 -0.51 15.96 -14.59
CA ILE A 8 0.59 15.88 -15.56
C ILE A 8 1.93 16.17 -14.90
N LEU A 9 2.01 17.18 -14.04
CA LEU A 9 3.24 17.50 -13.29
C LEU A 9 3.65 16.36 -12.36
N PHE A 10 2.68 15.69 -11.72
CA PHE A 10 2.93 14.51 -10.89
C PHE A 10 3.45 13.34 -11.74
N ALA A 11 2.82 13.06 -12.88
CA ALA A 11 3.26 12.02 -13.81
C ALA A 11 4.65 12.30 -14.41
N LEU A 12 4.95 13.56 -14.74
CA LEU A 12 6.27 13.97 -15.23
C LEU A 12 7.36 13.91 -14.16
N ALA A 13 7.02 14.21 -12.90
CA ALA A 13 7.96 14.07 -11.78
C ALA A 13 8.35 12.59 -11.58
N PHE A 14 7.39 11.65 -11.73
CA PHE A 14 7.67 10.21 -11.69
C PHE A 14 8.46 9.72 -12.90
N ALA A 15 8.21 10.28 -14.11
CA ALA A 15 8.93 9.89 -15.33
C ALA A 15 10.40 10.36 -15.37
N ALA A 16 10.77 11.35 -14.56
CA ALA A 16 12.14 11.89 -14.51
C ALA A 16 13.07 11.12 -13.56
N VAL A 17 12.57 10.08 -12.88
CA VAL A 17 13.35 9.30 -11.92
C VAL A 17 14.11 8.19 -12.67
N PRO A 18 15.41 8.01 -12.40
CA PRO A 18 16.16 6.90 -12.99
C PRO A 18 15.56 5.57 -12.57
N ALA A 19 15.37 4.66 -13.52
CA ALA A 19 14.75 3.34 -13.30
C ALA A 19 15.45 2.49 -12.23
N SER A 20 16.72 2.78 -11.94
CA SER A 20 17.53 2.12 -10.92
C SER A 20 17.21 2.50 -9.46
N ALA A 21 16.16 3.31 -9.25
CA ALA A 21 15.79 3.79 -7.91
C ALA A 21 14.38 3.36 -7.48
N PHE A 22 13.76 2.42 -8.16
CA PHE A 22 12.40 1.98 -7.82
C PHE A 22 12.41 0.68 -7.02
N THR A 23 11.53 0.63 -6.06
CA THR A 23 11.18 -0.57 -5.33
C THR A 23 9.72 -0.90 -5.62
N MET A 24 9.40 -2.15 -5.83
CA MET A 24 8.04 -2.62 -6.08
C MET A 24 7.66 -3.67 -5.08
N ASP A 25 6.41 -3.67 -4.63
CA ASP A 25 5.86 -4.78 -3.87
C ASP A 25 4.52 -5.26 -4.43
N VAL A 26 4.21 -6.52 -4.15
CA VAL A 26 2.89 -7.10 -4.31
C VAL A 26 2.55 -7.84 -3.02
N GLN A 27 1.43 -7.47 -2.42
CA GLN A 27 0.96 -8.02 -1.16
C GLN A 27 -0.45 -8.61 -1.35
N GLY A 28 -0.69 -9.78 -0.81
CA GLY A 28 -2.00 -10.41 -0.76
C GLY A 28 -2.38 -10.75 0.66
N GLY A 29 -3.68 -10.68 0.97
CA GLY A 29 -4.15 -10.95 2.32
C GLY A 29 -5.65 -10.87 2.46
N ILE A 30 -6.06 -10.65 3.68
CA ILE A 30 -7.46 -10.54 4.08
C ILE A 30 -7.72 -9.20 4.75
N VAL A 31 -8.92 -8.70 4.55
CA VAL A 31 -9.44 -7.52 5.22
C VAL A 31 -10.80 -7.86 5.85
N ASN A 32 -11.00 -7.47 7.09
CA ASN A 32 -12.20 -7.79 7.85
C ASN A 32 -12.78 -6.57 8.52
N HIS A 33 -14.09 -6.49 8.54
CA HIS A 33 -14.80 -5.51 9.34
C HIS A 33 -14.55 -5.79 10.84
N VAL A 34 -14.16 -4.76 11.60
CA VAL A 34 -13.76 -4.93 13.02
C VAL A 34 -14.91 -5.42 13.89
N SER A 35 -16.16 -5.07 13.57
CA SER A 35 -17.34 -5.49 14.32
C SER A 35 -17.96 -6.81 13.87
N GLU A 36 -17.56 -7.35 12.72
CA GLU A 36 -18.09 -8.59 12.15
C GLU A 36 -16.98 -9.60 11.92
N MET A 37 -16.43 -10.17 12.98
CA MET A 37 -15.42 -11.22 12.87
C MET A 37 -16.04 -12.47 12.24
N GLY A 38 -15.62 -12.83 11.04
CA GLY A 38 -16.03 -14.06 10.35
C GLY A 38 -16.27 -13.95 8.85
N LYS A 39 -16.34 -12.75 8.31
CA LYS A 39 -16.35 -12.53 6.85
C LYS A 39 -14.94 -12.15 6.39
N PHE A 40 -14.31 -13.03 5.66
CA PHE A 40 -12.99 -12.78 5.10
C PHE A 40 -13.14 -12.20 3.70
N ASN A 41 -12.69 -10.97 3.51
CA ASN A 41 -12.64 -10.33 2.21
C ASN A 41 -11.20 -10.39 1.68
N LEU A 42 -11.07 -10.66 0.37
CA LEU A 42 -9.77 -10.74 -0.29
C LEU A 42 -9.21 -9.34 -0.52
N ASN A 43 -7.89 -9.22 -0.37
CA ASN A 43 -7.18 -8.00 -0.61
C ASN A 43 -5.85 -8.30 -1.29
N VAL A 44 -5.60 -7.65 -2.44
CA VAL A 44 -4.33 -7.73 -3.17
C VAL A 44 -3.93 -6.31 -3.55
N PHE A 45 -2.76 -5.89 -3.12
CA PHE A 45 -2.17 -4.58 -3.41
C PHE A 45 -0.82 -4.72 -4.05
N GLY A 46 -0.51 -3.82 -4.98
CA GLY A 46 0.82 -3.60 -5.52
C GLY A 46 1.18 -2.13 -5.38
N HIS A 47 2.43 -1.86 -5.01
CA HIS A 47 2.95 -0.51 -4.87
C HIS A 47 4.21 -0.33 -5.70
N TRP A 48 4.41 0.89 -6.16
CA TRP A 48 5.66 1.40 -6.72
C TRP A 48 6.19 2.46 -5.77
N TRP A 49 7.38 2.23 -5.24
CA TRP A 49 8.01 3.07 -4.24
C TRP A 49 9.21 3.82 -4.83
N TYR A 50 9.29 5.08 -4.48
CA TYR A 50 10.44 5.92 -4.71
C TYR A 50 11.16 6.18 -3.38
N PRO A 51 12.43 5.78 -3.22
CA PRO A 51 13.20 6.05 -2.02
C PRO A 51 13.57 7.53 -1.96
N ILE A 52 13.22 8.19 -0.88
CA ILE A 52 13.71 9.54 -0.55
C ILE A 52 15.07 9.41 0.15
N ASP A 53 15.17 8.45 1.04
CA ASP A 53 16.40 8.04 1.71
C ASP A 53 16.34 6.55 2.06
N GLN A 54 17.23 6.07 2.94
CA GLN A 54 17.28 4.67 3.36
C GLN A 54 16.09 4.22 4.21
N MET A 55 15.34 5.17 4.78
CA MET A 55 14.24 4.92 5.72
C MET A 55 12.88 5.29 5.16
N LEU A 56 12.81 6.30 4.29
CA LEU A 56 11.57 6.92 3.85
C LEU A 56 11.34 6.71 2.36
N PHE A 57 10.18 6.19 2.01
CA PHE A 57 9.73 5.95 0.65
C PHE A 57 8.37 6.57 0.42
N PHE A 58 8.18 7.18 -0.75
CA PHE A 58 6.87 7.59 -1.24
C PHE A 58 6.49 6.73 -2.44
N GLY A 59 5.20 6.47 -2.58
CA GLY A 59 4.76 5.59 -3.63
C GLY A 59 3.33 5.84 -4.09
N VAL A 60 2.95 5.03 -5.06
CA VAL A 60 1.58 4.89 -5.53
C VAL A 60 1.20 3.43 -5.46
N GLY A 61 -0.04 3.16 -5.08
CA GLY A 61 -0.56 1.81 -4.95
C GLY A 61 -1.82 1.62 -5.76
N THR A 62 -2.01 0.39 -6.22
CA THR A 62 -3.26 -0.08 -6.82
C THR A 62 -3.44 -1.58 -6.55
N GLY A 63 -4.62 -2.10 -6.82
CA GLY A 63 -4.86 -3.50 -6.60
C GLY A 63 -6.31 -3.90 -6.75
N TYR A 64 -6.70 -4.92 -6.01
CA TYR A 64 -8.07 -5.39 -5.88
C TYR A 64 -8.40 -5.61 -4.41
N GLN A 65 -9.55 -5.13 -4.00
CA GLN A 65 -10.07 -5.35 -2.66
C GLN A 65 -11.54 -5.73 -2.71
N GLU A 66 -11.90 -6.77 -2.02
CA GLU A 66 -13.28 -7.14 -1.80
C GLU A 66 -13.75 -6.56 -0.46
N ILE A 67 -14.93 -5.92 -0.46
CA ILE A 67 -15.62 -5.44 0.74
C ILE A 67 -17.08 -5.86 0.60
N ASP A 68 -17.60 -6.64 1.53
CA ASP A 68 -19.01 -7.11 1.56
C ASP A 68 -19.46 -7.76 0.23
N ASN A 69 -18.60 -8.58 -0.38
CA ASN A 69 -18.77 -9.22 -1.69
C ASN A 69 -18.79 -8.25 -2.89
N VAL A 70 -18.35 -7.01 -2.71
CA VAL A 70 -18.17 -6.03 -3.78
C VAL A 70 -16.69 -5.90 -4.09
N GLY A 71 -16.31 -6.16 -5.35
CA GLY A 71 -14.95 -5.97 -5.82
C GLY A 71 -14.67 -4.49 -6.11
N LEU A 72 -13.61 -3.95 -5.52
CA LEU A 72 -13.20 -2.56 -5.63
C LEU A 72 -11.74 -2.49 -6.09
N ILE A 73 -11.41 -1.43 -6.83
CA ILE A 73 -10.05 -1.14 -7.29
C ILE A 73 -9.52 0.05 -6.48
N PRO A 74 -8.60 -0.15 -5.54
CA PRO A 74 -7.93 0.94 -4.84
C PRO A 74 -6.93 1.64 -5.76
N VAL A 75 -6.85 2.96 -5.62
CA VAL A 75 -5.76 3.79 -6.15
C VAL A 75 -5.33 4.73 -5.03
N SER A 76 -4.08 4.67 -4.64
CA SER A 76 -3.56 5.39 -3.48
C SER A 76 -2.24 6.11 -3.74
N GLY A 77 -2.04 7.19 -3.01
CA GLY A 77 -0.72 7.68 -2.63
C GLY A 77 -0.28 6.98 -1.35
N SER A 78 0.99 6.65 -1.24
CA SER A 78 1.51 5.81 -0.17
C SER A 78 2.79 6.36 0.41
N VAL A 79 2.98 6.15 1.70
CA VAL A 79 4.23 6.41 2.41
C VAL A 79 4.67 5.13 3.13
N TRP A 80 5.96 4.86 3.10
CA TRP A 80 6.55 3.72 3.79
C TRP A 80 7.79 4.17 4.54
N VAL A 81 7.87 3.78 5.80
CA VAL A 81 9.01 4.03 6.68
C VAL A 81 9.62 2.70 7.08
N ARG A 82 10.90 2.51 6.76
CA ARG A 82 11.69 1.34 7.14
C ARG A 82 12.64 1.74 8.27
N LEU A 83 12.59 1.04 9.40
CA LEU A 83 13.49 1.28 10.51
C LEU A 83 14.73 0.38 10.39
N PRO A 84 15.95 0.95 10.28
CA PRO A 84 17.19 0.17 10.09
C PRO A 84 17.65 -0.48 11.41
N ILE A 85 16.77 -1.23 12.06
CA ILE A 85 17.04 -1.91 13.32
C ILE A 85 17.20 -3.41 13.00
N GLY A 86 18.45 -3.84 12.72
CA GLY A 86 18.76 -5.22 12.35
C GLY A 86 19.31 -5.34 10.94
N SER A 87 19.85 -6.52 10.63
CA SER A 87 20.50 -6.77 9.33
C SER A 87 19.59 -7.49 8.33
N ARG A 88 18.67 -8.31 8.78
CA ARG A 88 17.80 -9.13 7.92
C ARG A 88 16.32 -8.87 8.09
N THR A 89 15.90 -8.43 9.27
CA THR A 89 14.48 -8.15 9.56
C THR A 89 14.36 -6.70 9.96
N LEU A 90 13.65 -5.93 9.17
CA LEU A 90 13.50 -4.51 9.34
C LEU A 90 12.03 -4.22 9.69
N PRO A 91 11.73 -3.61 10.84
CA PRO A 91 10.39 -3.11 11.12
C PRO A 91 10.02 -2.03 10.11
N VAL A 92 8.75 -2.07 9.67
CA VAL A 92 8.21 -1.10 8.71
C VAL A 92 6.88 -0.56 9.19
N ALA A 93 6.59 0.67 8.78
CA ALA A 93 5.28 1.29 8.93
C ALA A 93 4.83 1.84 7.57
N THR A 94 3.55 1.74 7.26
CA THR A 94 2.97 2.24 6.01
C THR A 94 1.73 3.07 6.27
N GLY A 95 1.49 4.01 5.36
CA GLY A 95 0.24 4.75 5.28
C GLY A 95 -0.17 4.91 3.82
N ASP A 96 -1.43 4.63 3.53
CA ASP A 96 -2.03 4.82 2.22
C ASP A 96 -3.25 5.72 2.35
N TRP A 97 -3.48 6.57 1.35
CA TRP A 97 -4.69 7.37 1.22
C TRP A 97 -5.10 7.44 -0.25
N GLY A 98 -6.36 7.30 -0.52
CA GLY A 98 -6.81 7.25 -1.91
C GLY A 98 -8.30 7.02 -2.06
N TYR A 99 -8.63 6.46 -3.22
CA TYR A 99 -10.00 6.14 -3.60
C TYR A 99 -10.14 4.67 -3.93
N LEU A 100 -11.28 4.11 -3.55
CA LEU A 100 -11.78 2.82 -4.00
C LEU A 100 -12.75 3.07 -5.16
N PHE A 101 -12.45 2.50 -6.31
CA PHE A 101 -13.28 2.57 -7.51
C PHE A 101 -14.07 1.27 -7.67
N GLY A 102 -15.38 1.39 -7.90
CA GLY A 102 -16.29 0.26 -8.08
C GLY A 102 -17.74 0.76 -8.15
N SER A 103 -18.68 -0.04 -7.66
CA SER A 103 -20.09 0.37 -7.59
C SER A 103 -20.31 1.57 -6.67
N ASP A 104 -19.51 1.69 -5.61
CA ASP A 104 -19.50 2.81 -4.69
C ASP A 104 -18.10 3.43 -4.64
N HIS A 105 -18.00 4.69 -5.08
CA HIS A 105 -16.76 5.44 -5.02
C HIS A 105 -16.59 6.03 -3.62
N GLN A 106 -15.52 5.65 -2.91
CA GLN A 106 -15.28 6.15 -1.56
C GLN A 106 -13.80 6.42 -1.31
N MET A 107 -13.54 7.42 -0.47
CA MET A 107 -12.19 7.64 0.03
C MET A 107 -11.84 6.60 1.08
N PHE A 108 -10.57 6.23 1.09
CA PHE A 108 -10.02 5.42 2.17
C PHE A 108 -8.68 5.96 2.63
N TRP A 109 -8.36 5.66 3.87
CA TRP A 109 -6.99 5.73 4.35
C TRP A 109 -6.67 4.46 5.14
N ARG A 110 -5.41 4.09 5.10
CA ARG A 110 -4.91 2.87 5.70
C ARG A 110 -3.61 3.17 6.42
N ALA A 111 -3.44 2.63 7.62
CA ALA A 111 -2.19 2.68 8.36
C ALA A 111 -1.85 1.28 8.86
N GLY A 112 -0.59 0.92 8.77
CA GLY A 112 -0.14 -0.38 9.20
C GLY A 112 1.34 -0.43 9.55
N GLY A 113 1.71 -1.57 10.06
CA GLY A 113 3.09 -1.87 10.36
C GLY A 113 3.37 -3.35 10.15
N GLY A 114 4.63 -3.70 10.11
CA GLY A 114 5.02 -5.07 9.86
C GLY A 114 6.53 -5.27 9.83
N LEU A 115 6.92 -6.30 9.11
CA LEU A 115 8.30 -6.72 8.97
C LEU A 115 8.65 -6.86 7.48
N ASP A 116 9.78 -6.31 7.11
CA ASP A 116 10.48 -6.52 5.85
C ASP A 116 11.63 -7.49 6.14
N ILE A 117 11.52 -8.71 5.63
CA ILE A 117 12.47 -9.81 5.87
C ILE A 117 13.27 -10.04 4.60
N LYS A 118 14.53 -9.59 4.59
CA LYS A 118 15.44 -9.74 3.45
C LYS A 118 15.70 -11.21 3.15
N ASN A 119 15.38 -11.62 1.93
CA ASN A 119 15.59 -12.98 1.41
C ASN A 119 16.72 -13.06 0.37
N GLY A 120 17.31 -11.93 0.02
CA GLY A 120 18.41 -11.79 -0.93
C GLY A 120 18.85 -10.33 -1.02
N ASP A 121 19.70 -10.03 -1.99
CA ASP A 121 20.22 -8.68 -2.18
C ASP A 121 19.15 -7.72 -2.75
N TYR A 122 18.19 -8.28 -3.50
CA TYR A 122 17.20 -7.51 -4.25
C TYR A 122 15.75 -7.92 -3.93
N SER A 123 15.53 -8.77 -2.94
CA SER A 123 14.19 -9.23 -2.60
C SER A 123 13.97 -9.41 -1.11
N SER A 124 12.75 -9.17 -0.69
CA SER A 124 12.30 -9.36 0.69
C SER A 124 10.91 -9.97 0.74
N ILE A 125 10.59 -10.61 1.85
CA ILE A 125 9.24 -11.02 2.21
C ILE A 125 8.67 -9.97 3.17
N MET A 126 7.50 -9.45 2.86
CA MET A 126 6.78 -8.50 3.70
C MET A 126 5.65 -9.20 4.44
N LEU A 127 5.54 -8.92 5.74
CA LEU A 127 4.41 -9.32 6.59
C LEU A 127 3.83 -8.04 7.21
N MET A 128 2.60 -7.72 6.86
CA MET A 128 1.97 -6.45 7.22
C MET A 128 0.63 -6.68 7.91
N GLY A 129 0.30 -5.82 8.83
CA GLY A 129 -1.03 -5.75 9.44
C GLY A 129 -1.36 -4.32 9.83
N GLY A 130 -2.65 -4.01 9.87
CA GLY A 130 -3.06 -2.66 10.18
C GLY A 130 -4.56 -2.46 10.12
N TYR A 131 -4.91 -1.20 9.93
CA TYR A 131 -6.27 -0.72 9.96
C TYR A 131 -6.56 0.15 8.74
N GLN A 132 -7.73 -0.07 8.15
CA GLN A 132 -8.26 0.71 7.05
C GLN A 132 -9.57 1.37 7.47
N PHE A 133 -9.74 2.62 7.13
CA PHE A 133 -10.95 3.39 7.35
C PHE A 133 -11.56 3.81 6.01
N LEU A 134 -12.88 3.70 5.90
CA LEU A 134 -13.68 4.13 4.75
C LEU A 134 -14.55 5.31 5.14
N ASP A 135 -14.49 6.38 4.37
CA ASP A 135 -15.14 7.66 4.71
C ASP A 135 -16.66 7.56 4.63
N HIS A 136 -17.20 6.83 3.64
CA HIS A 136 -18.64 6.78 3.41
C HIS A 136 -19.40 6.00 4.49
N ASP A 137 -18.84 4.90 4.94
CA ASP A 137 -19.55 3.99 5.87
C ASP A 137 -19.20 4.26 7.34
N GLY A 138 -18.18 5.07 7.61
CA GLY A 138 -17.66 5.31 8.96
C GLY A 138 -17.13 4.03 9.62
N HIS A 139 -16.92 2.96 8.83
CA HIS A 139 -16.51 1.66 9.33
C HIS A 139 -15.01 1.46 9.20
N GLY A 140 -14.47 0.74 10.17
CA GLY A 140 -13.09 0.36 10.20
C GLY A 140 -12.87 -1.12 9.89
N TYR A 141 -11.80 -1.40 9.17
CA TYR A 141 -11.41 -2.73 8.75
C TYR A 141 -9.99 -3.03 9.22
N ALA A 142 -9.80 -4.18 9.85
CA ALA A 142 -8.46 -4.70 10.12
C ALA A 142 -7.98 -5.51 8.92
N TYR A 143 -6.70 -5.42 8.57
CA TYR A 143 -6.11 -6.21 7.50
C TYR A 143 -4.83 -6.92 7.95
N VAL A 144 -4.56 -8.06 7.32
CA VAL A 144 -3.29 -8.78 7.40
C VAL A 144 -2.89 -9.19 5.99
N GLN A 145 -1.65 -8.92 5.63
CA GLN A 145 -1.11 -9.16 4.28
C GLN A 145 0.29 -9.77 4.37
N ALA A 146 0.61 -10.60 3.39
CA ALA A 146 1.96 -11.05 3.11
C ALA A 146 2.29 -10.74 1.66
N GLY A 147 3.55 -10.45 1.36
CA GLY A 147 3.95 -10.08 0.01
C GLY A 147 5.43 -10.24 -0.24
N ILE A 148 5.78 -9.88 -1.47
CA ILE A 148 7.17 -9.85 -1.94
C ILE A 148 7.49 -8.42 -2.35
N LEU A 149 8.65 -7.97 -1.95
CA LEU A 149 9.23 -6.69 -2.34
C LEU A 149 10.46 -6.96 -3.20
N ILE A 150 10.62 -6.19 -4.27
CA ILE A 150 11.74 -6.26 -5.20
C ILE A 150 12.37 -4.87 -5.30
N GLU A 151 13.66 -4.78 -5.01
CA GLU A 151 14.49 -3.59 -5.19
C GLU A 151 15.18 -3.68 -6.56
N ILE A 152 14.97 -2.69 -7.45
CA ILE A 152 15.49 -2.66 -8.83
C ILE A 152 16.60 -1.63 -8.93
#